data_d2320399b906200b762d16ed0e786c11
#
_entry.id   d2320399b906200b762d16ed0e786c11
#
_cell.length_a   1.000
_cell.length_b   1.000
_cell.length_c   1.000
_cell.angle_alpha   90.00
_cell.angle_beta   90.00
_cell.angle_gamma   90.00
#
_symmetry.space_group_name_H-M   'P 1'
#
loop_
_entity.id
_entity.type
_entity.pdbx_description
1 polymer ?
#
loop_
_entity_poly.entity_id
_entity_poly.type
_entity_poly.pdbx_seq_one_letter_code
_entity_poly.pdbx_strand_id
1 'polypeptide(L)'
;MAKGPQYSDATDALRLMKVATLLGPSSFIMLSFLWYFMREKHWISPLVFVLLLILNLPITIAAVLFVHRSVGDAAVFMVRTMMAEGDIAPPPTYPRQDVLIAQAKYAEAADWFRDHIRIEPDDHEARLRLAMLLEKHLQGYEEAEQLLLKIRNAEPPGDARQQMQAANHLIDLYRKTGRTDRLMVELARFVARYRGSPQAAGAARELKELKEERSTSESRRSPT
;
A
#
# COMPACT_ATOMS: atom_id res chain seq x y z
N MET A 1 27.09 -16.45 2.12
CA MET A 1 26.83 -15.04 2.50
C MET A 1 26.51 -14.27 1.23
N ALA A 2 25.25 -14.08 0.90
CA ALA A 2 24.81 -13.32 -0.28
C ALA A 2 24.58 -11.88 0.16
N LYS A 3 25.31 -10.91 -0.42
CA LYS A 3 25.05 -9.48 -0.29
C LYS A 3 23.67 -9.20 -0.89
N GLY A 4 22.74 -8.69 -0.08
CA GLY A 4 21.42 -8.23 -0.55
C GLY A 4 21.55 -7.07 -1.54
N PRO A 5 20.47 -6.75 -2.26
CA PRO A 5 20.51 -5.86 -3.42
C PRO A 5 20.87 -4.41 -3.04
N GLN A 6 21.85 -3.85 -3.74
CA GLN A 6 22.36 -2.47 -3.64
C GLN A 6 21.33 -1.38 -4.04
N TYR A 7 20.03 -1.68 -4.07
CA TYR A 7 19.00 -0.71 -4.46
C TYR A 7 18.65 0.31 -3.37
N SER A 8 19.04 0.08 -2.10
CA SER A 8 18.76 0.98 -0.98
C SER A 8 19.61 2.27 -1.00
N ASP A 9 20.85 2.18 -1.44
CA ASP A 9 21.81 3.29 -1.27
C ASP A 9 21.47 4.54 -2.11
N ALA A 10 21.00 4.37 -3.35
CA ALA A 10 20.70 5.51 -4.23
C ALA A 10 19.41 6.25 -3.85
N THR A 11 18.38 5.52 -3.41
CA THR A 11 17.11 6.11 -2.97
C THR A 11 17.27 6.79 -1.61
N ASP A 12 18.06 6.23 -0.73
CA ASP A 12 18.35 6.82 0.58
C ASP A 12 19.25 8.04 0.44
N ALA A 13 20.23 8.04 -0.46
CA ALA A 13 21.05 9.20 -0.78
C ALA A 13 20.21 10.37 -1.36
N LEU A 14 19.25 10.08 -2.25
CA LEU A 14 18.33 11.09 -2.79
C LEU A 14 17.40 11.68 -1.73
N ARG A 15 16.90 10.87 -0.81
CA ARG A 15 16.08 11.34 0.33
C ARG A 15 16.90 12.20 1.28
N LEU A 16 18.12 11.76 1.62
CA LEU A 16 19.03 12.50 2.47
C LEU A 16 19.40 13.84 1.85
N MET A 17 19.65 13.87 0.54
CA MET A 17 19.93 15.10 -0.21
C MET A 17 18.74 16.07 -0.19
N LYS A 18 17.49 15.60 -0.35
CA LYS A 18 16.28 16.44 -0.23
C LYS A 18 16.11 17.00 1.18
N VAL A 19 16.30 16.20 2.21
CA VAL A 19 16.21 16.64 3.62
C VAL A 19 17.33 17.62 3.93
N ALA A 20 18.56 17.36 3.50
CA ALA A 20 19.68 18.27 3.69
C ALA A 20 19.51 19.61 2.98
N THR A 21 18.93 19.62 1.78
CA THR A 21 18.67 20.85 1.01
C THR A 21 17.57 21.70 1.65
N LEU A 22 16.56 21.07 2.27
CA LEU A 22 15.44 21.78 2.90
C LEU A 22 15.76 22.26 4.32
N LEU A 23 16.35 21.39 5.16
CA LEU A 23 16.59 21.65 6.57
C LEU A 23 17.98 22.25 6.86
N GLY A 24 18.98 21.94 6.04
CA GLY A 24 20.33 22.42 6.23
C GLY A 24 20.45 23.94 6.27
N PRO A 25 20.06 24.67 5.22
CA PRO A 25 20.16 26.12 5.18
C PRO A 25 19.31 26.80 6.25
N SER A 26 18.09 26.31 6.50
CA SER A 26 17.18 26.91 7.50
C SER A 26 17.71 26.76 8.93
N SER A 27 18.23 25.60 9.31
CA SER A 27 18.83 25.37 10.62
C SER A 27 20.13 26.15 10.83
N PHE A 28 20.95 26.26 9.77
CA PHE A 28 22.17 27.05 9.81
C PHE A 28 21.87 28.54 10.02
N ILE A 29 20.91 29.10 9.30
CA ILE A 29 20.48 30.50 9.43
C ILE A 29 19.92 30.75 10.81
N MET A 30 19.06 29.88 11.31
CA MET A 30 18.43 30.01 12.64
C MET A 30 19.47 30.00 13.77
N LEU A 31 20.44 29.06 13.72
CA LEU A 31 21.52 29.02 14.71
C LEU A 31 22.43 30.25 14.60
N SER A 32 22.77 30.68 13.38
CA SER A 32 23.58 31.89 13.20
C SER A 32 22.90 33.15 13.75
N PHE A 33 21.58 33.26 13.57
CA PHE A 33 20.78 34.34 14.10
C PHE A 33 20.75 34.32 15.66
N LEU A 34 20.64 33.12 16.24
CA LEU A 34 20.68 32.93 17.68
C LEU A 34 22.03 33.40 18.28
N TRP A 35 23.15 33.02 17.64
CA TRP A 35 24.47 33.47 18.08
C TRP A 35 24.69 34.97 17.90
N TYR A 36 24.15 35.56 16.83
CA TYR A 36 24.15 37.00 16.63
C TYR A 36 23.39 37.73 17.73
N PHE A 37 22.21 37.27 18.09
CA PHE A 37 21.38 37.85 19.15
C PHE A 37 22.05 37.76 20.54
N MET A 38 22.71 36.65 20.85
CA MET A 38 23.47 36.48 22.09
C MET A 38 24.65 37.45 22.17
N ARG A 39 25.31 37.72 21.04
CA ARG A 39 26.37 38.72 20.96
C ARG A 39 25.85 40.13 21.18
N GLU A 40 24.74 40.49 20.58
CA GLU A 40 24.09 41.82 20.75
C GLU A 40 23.77 42.10 22.20
N LYS A 41 23.38 41.11 22.96
CA LYS A 41 23.12 41.18 24.40
C LYS A 41 24.40 41.15 25.27
N HIS A 42 25.58 41.17 24.67
CA HIS A 42 26.87 41.07 25.38
C HIS A 42 27.06 39.79 26.23
N TRP A 43 26.31 38.74 25.95
CA TRP A 43 26.42 37.46 26.67
C TRP A 43 27.64 36.63 26.24
N ILE A 44 28.15 36.86 25.03
CA ILE A 44 29.32 36.17 24.50
C ILE A 44 30.36 37.13 23.96
N SER A 45 31.64 36.78 24.15
CA SER A 45 32.74 37.56 23.61
C SER A 45 32.85 37.41 22.09
N PRO A 46 33.48 38.37 21.38
CA PRO A 46 33.68 38.27 19.94
C PRO A 46 34.41 37.00 19.50
N LEU A 47 35.36 36.55 20.30
CA LEU A 47 36.14 35.34 20.01
C LEU A 47 35.29 34.08 20.12
N VAL A 48 34.42 33.98 21.15
CA VAL A 48 33.47 32.88 21.32
C VAL A 48 32.43 32.88 20.20
N PHE A 49 31.98 34.05 19.75
CA PHE A 49 31.07 34.19 18.62
C PHE A 49 31.66 33.55 17.33
N VAL A 50 32.91 33.87 16.99
CA VAL A 50 33.60 33.31 15.83
C VAL A 50 33.75 31.80 15.96
N LEU A 51 34.10 31.30 17.15
CA LEU A 51 34.23 29.86 17.40
C LEU A 51 32.89 29.14 17.22
N LEU A 52 31.78 29.71 17.72
CA LEU A 52 30.43 29.15 17.56
C LEU A 52 29.97 29.17 16.13
N LEU A 53 30.38 30.17 15.34
CA LEU A 53 30.07 30.25 13.92
C LEU A 53 30.77 29.14 13.12
N ILE A 54 32.04 28.83 13.45
CA ILE A 54 32.78 27.71 12.86
C ILE A 54 32.13 26.37 13.27
N LEU A 55 31.73 26.22 14.52
CA LEU A 55 31.12 25.00 15.05
C LEU A 55 29.70 24.79 14.54
N ASN A 56 29.02 25.83 14.04
CA ASN A 56 27.66 25.77 13.52
C ASN A 56 27.52 24.76 12.33
N LEU A 57 28.51 24.70 11.44
CA LEU A 57 28.48 23.81 10.30
C LEU A 57 28.42 22.32 10.69
N PRO A 58 29.33 21.77 11.52
CA PRO A 58 29.23 20.38 11.94
C PRO A 58 28.01 20.09 12.80
N ILE A 59 27.53 21.04 13.61
CA ILE A 59 26.30 20.90 14.39
C ILE A 59 25.08 20.77 13.43
N THR A 60 25.01 21.60 12.39
CA THR A 60 23.93 21.54 11.39
C THR A 60 23.94 20.19 10.64
N ILE A 61 25.12 19.72 10.25
CA ILE A 61 25.26 18.40 9.59
C ILE A 61 24.80 17.28 10.53
N ALA A 62 25.24 17.30 11.79
CA ALA A 62 24.83 16.31 12.78
C ALA A 62 23.30 16.34 13.04
N ALA A 63 22.72 17.52 13.11
CA ALA A 63 21.26 17.69 13.28
C ALA A 63 20.47 17.15 12.09
N VAL A 64 20.91 17.40 10.84
CA VAL A 64 20.27 16.86 9.63
C VAL A 64 20.35 15.33 9.59
N LEU A 65 21.53 14.76 9.92
CA LEU A 65 21.69 13.30 9.99
C LEU A 65 20.85 12.66 11.10
N PHE A 66 20.78 13.31 12.25
CA PHE A 66 19.95 12.86 13.37
C PHE A 66 18.46 12.88 13.04
N VAL A 67 17.95 13.97 12.44
CA VAL A 67 16.56 14.07 12.00
C VAL A 67 16.25 13.02 10.92
N HIS A 68 17.14 12.85 9.95
CA HIS A 68 16.96 11.83 8.90
C HIS A 68 16.83 10.42 9.50
N ARG A 69 17.70 10.07 10.44
CA ARG A 69 17.64 8.79 11.13
C ARG A 69 16.40 8.65 12.01
N SER A 70 16.09 9.65 12.82
CA SER A 70 14.98 9.62 13.78
C SER A 70 13.62 9.63 13.11
N VAL A 71 13.45 10.39 12.02
CA VAL A 71 12.19 10.43 11.25
C VAL A 71 11.96 9.09 10.53
N GLY A 72 13.03 8.46 10.01
CA GLY A 72 12.94 7.12 9.44
C GLY A 72 12.45 6.09 10.46
N ASP A 73 13.10 6.06 11.62
CA ASP A 73 12.77 5.12 12.69
C ASP A 73 11.39 5.41 13.31
N ALA A 74 11.03 6.68 13.52
CA ALA A 74 9.73 7.10 14.04
C ALA A 74 8.58 6.78 13.06
N ALA A 75 8.77 6.99 11.76
CA ALA A 75 7.79 6.64 10.75
C ALA A 75 7.58 5.12 10.69
N VAL A 76 8.66 4.32 10.73
CA VAL A 76 8.59 2.85 10.79
C VAL A 76 7.93 2.40 12.10
N PHE A 77 8.27 3.02 13.23
CA PHE A 77 7.64 2.74 14.52
C PHE A 77 6.15 3.08 14.51
N MET A 78 5.76 4.24 13.97
CA MET A 78 4.36 4.68 13.88
C MET A 78 3.55 3.76 12.96
N VAL A 79 4.10 3.37 11.81
CA VAL A 79 3.49 2.39 10.92
C VAL A 79 3.39 1.03 11.61
N ARG A 80 4.44 0.57 12.30
CA ARG A 80 4.38 -0.67 13.08
C ARG A 80 3.36 -0.60 14.20
N THR A 81 3.26 0.50 14.94
CA THR A 81 2.31 0.64 16.06
C THR A 81 0.87 0.75 15.55
N MET A 82 0.64 1.44 14.44
CA MET A 82 -0.68 1.51 13.80
C MET A 82 -1.08 0.19 13.09
N MET A 83 -0.09 -0.61 12.68
CA MET A 83 -0.31 -1.93 12.06
C MET A 83 -0.10 -3.10 13.05
N ALA A 84 0.30 -2.83 14.29
CA ALA A 84 0.61 -3.84 15.30
C ALA A 84 -0.63 -4.42 16.01
N GLU A 85 -1.78 -4.39 15.36
CA GLU A 85 -2.86 -5.30 15.71
C GLU A 85 -2.66 -6.64 15.00
N GLY A 86 -1.81 -7.45 15.57
CA GLY A 86 -1.57 -8.83 15.14
C GLY A 86 -0.18 -9.03 14.54
N ASP A 87 0.42 -10.13 14.91
CA ASP A 87 1.65 -10.71 14.35
C ASP A 87 1.37 -11.20 12.92
N ILE A 88 1.06 -10.23 12.02
CA ILE A 88 0.78 -10.52 10.61
C ILE A 88 2.12 -10.69 9.92
N ALA A 89 2.47 -11.94 9.65
CA ALA A 89 3.60 -12.26 8.80
C ALA A 89 3.51 -11.44 7.49
N PRO A 90 4.60 -10.82 7.03
CA PRO A 90 4.58 -10.10 5.77
C PRO A 90 4.09 -11.03 4.66
N PRO A 91 3.24 -10.54 3.73
CA PRO A 91 2.73 -11.39 2.67
C PRO A 91 3.90 -11.98 1.87
N PRO A 92 3.77 -13.21 1.41
CA PRO A 92 4.80 -13.86 0.60
C PRO A 92 5.15 -12.98 -0.60
N THR A 93 6.44 -12.85 -0.89
CA THR A 93 6.94 -12.04 -1.99
C THR A 93 7.41 -12.93 -3.12
N TYR A 94 7.08 -12.55 -4.36
CA TYR A 94 7.42 -13.31 -5.58
C TYR A 94 8.29 -12.45 -6.51
N PRO A 95 9.54 -12.12 -6.12
CA PRO A 95 10.36 -11.12 -6.81
C PRO A 95 10.66 -11.49 -8.27
N ARG A 96 10.78 -12.77 -8.61
CA ARG A 96 10.99 -13.21 -10.00
C ARG A 96 9.76 -12.95 -10.86
N GLN A 97 8.57 -13.20 -10.33
CA GLN A 97 7.29 -13.01 -11.01
C GLN A 97 6.97 -11.52 -11.15
N ASP A 98 7.31 -10.72 -10.15
CA ASP A 98 7.21 -9.27 -10.22
C ASP A 98 8.07 -8.69 -11.35
N VAL A 99 9.27 -9.25 -11.58
CA VAL A 99 10.13 -8.89 -12.75
C VAL A 99 9.48 -9.31 -14.06
N LEU A 100 8.90 -10.52 -14.17
CA LEU A 100 8.18 -10.94 -15.39
C LEU A 100 7.00 -10.02 -15.69
N ILE A 101 6.22 -9.63 -14.67
CA ILE A 101 5.10 -8.70 -14.81
C ILE A 101 5.60 -7.32 -15.27
N ALA A 102 6.70 -6.82 -14.70
CA ALA A 102 7.31 -5.56 -15.11
C ALA A 102 7.84 -5.57 -16.56
N GLN A 103 8.24 -6.76 -17.05
CA GLN A 103 8.62 -7.00 -18.45
C GLN A 103 7.43 -7.26 -19.38
N ALA A 104 6.20 -7.14 -18.90
CA ALA A 104 4.97 -7.48 -19.62
C ALA A 104 4.86 -8.96 -20.09
N LYS A 105 5.64 -9.86 -19.47
CA LYS A 105 5.59 -11.31 -19.71
C LYS A 105 4.49 -11.96 -18.85
N TYR A 106 3.26 -11.52 -19.06
CA TYR A 106 2.12 -11.89 -18.22
C TYR A 106 1.77 -13.37 -18.28
N ALA A 107 1.90 -13.99 -19.45
CA ALA A 107 1.61 -15.41 -19.63
C ALA A 107 2.60 -16.29 -18.84
N GLU A 108 3.92 -15.99 -18.93
CA GLU A 108 4.95 -16.72 -18.20
C GLU A 108 4.76 -16.59 -16.67
N ALA A 109 4.39 -15.40 -16.20
CA ALA A 109 4.10 -15.17 -14.79
C ALA A 109 2.84 -15.94 -14.34
N ALA A 110 1.79 -15.98 -15.17
CA ALA A 110 0.56 -16.71 -14.87
C ALA A 110 0.80 -18.21 -14.81
N ASP A 111 1.57 -18.78 -15.74
CA ASP A 111 1.90 -20.21 -15.76
C ASP A 111 2.69 -20.62 -14.52
N TRP A 112 3.64 -19.78 -14.11
CA TRP A 112 4.36 -20.01 -12.86
C TRP A 112 3.43 -20.02 -11.64
N PHE A 113 2.51 -19.05 -11.54
CA PHE A 113 1.55 -19.01 -10.42
C PHE A 113 0.61 -20.22 -10.44
N ARG A 114 0.19 -20.71 -11.62
CA ARG A 114 -0.62 -21.94 -11.74
C ARG A 114 0.12 -23.16 -11.20
N ASP A 115 1.39 -23.30 -11.58
CA ASP A 115 2.23 -24.41 -11.11
C ASP A 115 2.49 -24.31 -9.61
N HIS A 116 2.77 -23.11 -9.10
CA HIS A 116 2.97 -22.88 -7.69
C HIS A 116 1.72 -23.24 -6.86
N ILE A 117 0.54 -22.78 -7.25
CA ILE A 117 -0.74 -23.08 -6.58
C ILE A 117 -1.06 -24.60 -6.61
N ARG A 118 -0.55 -25.35 -7.60
CA ARG A 118 -0.70 -26.80 -7.66
C ARG A 118 0.13 -27.49 -6.58
N ILE A 119 1.32 -26.95 -6.27
CA ILE A 119 2.25 -27.48 -5.26
C ILE A 119 1.83 -27.00 -3.86
N GLU A 120 1.46 -25.73 -3.74
CA GLU A 120 1.07 -25.08 -2.50
C GLU A 120 -0.37 -24.54 -2.60
N PRO A 121 -1.38 -25.43 -2.44
CA PRO A 121 -2.77 -25.07 -2.63
C PRO A 121 -3.33 -24.11 -1.58
N ASP A 122 -2.66 -23.90 -0.47
CA ASP A 122 -3.08 -22.98 0.60
C ASP A 122 -2.47 -21.59 0.48
N ASP A 123 -1.63 -21.36 -0.54
CA ASP A 123 -1.08 -20.04 -0.84
C ASP A 123 -2.16 -19.14 -1.48
N HIS A 124 -2.90 -18.47 -0.62
CA HIS A 124 -3.96 -17.54 -1.03
C HIS A 124 -3.41 -16.27 -1.69
N GLU A 125 -2.18 -15.85 -1.34
CA GLU A 125 -1.55 -14.69 -1.98
C GLU A 125 -1.19 -14.97 -3.44
N ALA A 126 -0.61 -16.14 -3.73
CA ALA A 126 -0.33 -16.56 -5.10
C ALA A 126 -1.61 -16.64 -5.94
N ARG A 127 -2.71 -17.18 -5.36
CA ARG A 127 -4.02 -17.21 -6.02
C ARG A 127 -4.54 -15.82 -6.32
N LEU A 128 -4.44 -14.90 -5.36
CA LEU A 128 -4.90 -13.52 -5.53
C LEU A 128 -4.12 -12.83 -6.65
N ARG A 129 -2.80 -12.98 -6.66
CA ARG A 129 -1.93 -12.41 -7.69
C ARG A 129 -2.22 -12.96 -9.08
N LEU A 130 -2.44 -14.27 -9.19
CA LEU A 130 -2.86 -14.89 -10.46
C LEU A 130 -4.20 -14.33 -10.92
N ALA A 131 -5.20 -14.25 -10.03
CA ALA A 131 -6.50 -13.70 -10.37
C ALA A 131 -6.43 -12.26 -10.87
N MET A 132 -5.64 -11.40 -10.21
CA MET A 132 -5.40 -10.02 -10.63
C MET A 132 -4.68 -9.94 -11.99
N LEU A 133 -3.73 -10.83 -12.26
CA LEU A 133 -3.00 -10.87 -13.52
C LEU A 133 -3.92 -11.28 -14.67
N LEU A 134 -4.74 -12.30 -14.45
CA LEU A 134 -5.75 -12.76 -15.40
C LEU A 134 -6.78 -11.68 -15.72
N GLU A 135 -7.28 -11.00 -14.69
CA GLU A 135 -8.27 -9.93 -14.85
C GLU A 135 -7.73 -8.72 -15.63
N LYS A 136 -6.51 -8.28 -15.29
CA LYS A 136 -5.96 -7.02 -15.81
C LYS A 136 -5.31 -7.16 -17.17
N HIS A 137 -4.63 -8.28 -17.44
CA HIS A 137 -3.74 -8.40 -18.59
C HIS A 137 -4.10 -9.54 -19.55
N LEU A 138 -4.71 -10.62 -19.07
CA LEU A 138 -4.96 -11.82 -19.87
C LEU A 138 -6.45 -12.05 -20.19
N GLN A 139 -7.35 -11.21 -19.65
CA GLN A 139 -8.80 -11.32 -19.85
C GLN A 139 -9.38 -12.70 -19.47
N GLY A 140 -8.68 -13.43 -18.61
CA GLY A 140 -9.08 -14.76 -18.14
C GLY A 140 -10.11 -14.68 -17.00
N TYR A 141 -11.26 -14.05 -17.27
CA TYR A 141 -12.25 -13.70 -16.25
C TYR A 141 -12.86 -14.91 -15.53
N GLU A 142 -13.09 -16.02 -16.24
CA GLU A 142 -13.63 -17.25 -15.66
C GLU A 142 -12.66 -17.90 -14.68
N GLU A 143 -11.39 -17.99 -15.04
CA GLU A 143 -10.34 -18.55 -14.18
C GLU A 143 -10.12 -17.62 -12.96
N ALA A 144 -10.08 -16.31 -13.18
CA ALA A 144 -9.96 -15.32 -12.10
C ALA A 144 -11.11 -15.42 -11.10
N GLU A 145 -12.36 -15.57 -11.57
CA GLU A 145 -13.54 -15.79 -10.72
C GLU A 145 -13.39 -17.04 -9.86
N GLN A 146 -12.97 -18.16 -10.44
CA GLN A 146 -12.77 -19.42 -9.73
C GLN A 146 -11.73 -19.30 -8.62
N LEU A 147 -10.60 -18.64 -8.89
CA LEU A 147 -9.53 -18.41 -7.93
C LEU A 147 -10.00 -17.52 -6.76
N LEU A 148 -10.68 -16.42 -7.07
CA LEU A 148 -11.23 -15.50 -6.08
C LEU A 148 -12.31 -16.16 -5.21
N LEU A 149 -13.16 -17.00 -5.79
CA LEU A 149 -14.17 -17.76 -5.06
C LEU A 149 -13.52 -18.75 -4.08
N LYS A 150 -12.42 -19.40 -4.45
CA LYS A 150 -11.66 -20.29 -3.57
C LYS A 150 -11.09 -19.54 -2.36
N ILE A 151 -10.52 -18.35 -2.56
CA ILE A 151 -10.00 -17.53 -1.46
C ILE A 151 -11.15 -17.08 -0.53
N ARG A 152 -12.23 -16.56 -1.10
CA ARG A 152 -13.39 -16.07 -0.34
C ARG A 152 -14.04 -17.14 0.52
N ASN A 153 -14.10 -18.38 0.02
CA ASN A 153 -14.76 -19.52 0.65
C ASN A 153 -13.80 -20.45 1.41
N ALA A 154 -12.52 -20.06 1.59
CA ALA A 154 -11.55 -20.90 2.28
C ALA A 154 -11.97 -21.25 3.70
N GLU A 155 -11.86 -22.53 4.06
CA GLU A 155 -12.08 -23.07 5.39
C GLU A 155 -10.83 -23.90 5.80
N PRO A 156 -10.22 -23.64 6.95
CA PRO A 156 -10.56 -22.56 7.90
C PRO A 156 -10.43 -21.19 7.23
N PRO A 157 -11.15 -20.15 7.73
CA PRO A 157 -11.06 -18.84 7.16
C PRO A 157 -9.61 -18.38 7.18
N GLY A 158 -9.05 -18.11 6.01
CA GLY A 158 -7.74 -17.51 5.85
C GLY A 158 -7.70 -16.10 6.45
N ASP A 159 -6.64 -15.37 6.15
CA ASP A 159 -6.54 -13.96 6.53
C ASP A 159 -7.79 -13.19 6.08
N ALA A 160 -8.51 -12.60 7.06
CA ALA A 160 -9.72 -11.83 6.82
C ALA A 160 -9.49 -10.69 5.78
N ARG A 161 -8.27 -10.17 5.74
CA ARG A 161 -7.85 -9.19 4.76
C ARG A 161 -7.84 -9.77 3.34
N GLN A 162 -7.28 -10.96 3.14
CA GLN A 162 -7.24 -11.62 1.82
C GLN A 162 -8.65 -11.98 1.35
N GLN A 163 -9.52 -12.43 2.27
CA GLN A 163 -10.92 -12.72 1.93
C GLN A 163 -11.68 -11.44 1.53
N MET A 164 -11.43 -10.32 2.19
CA MET A 164 -12.03 -9.04 1.84
C MET A 164 -11.49 -8.54 0.49
N GLN A 165 -10.20 -8.69 0.22
CA GLN A 165 -9.60 -8.36 -1.08
C GLN A 165 -10.20 -9.20 -2.20
N ALA A 166 -10.33 -10.51 -2.01
CA ALA A 166 -10.95 -11.40 -2.99
C ALA A 166 -12.42 -11.03 -3.27
N ALA A 167 -13.19 -10.66 -2.24
CA ALA A 167 -14.55 -10.18 -2.41
C ALA A 167 -14.63 -8.86 -3.19
N ASN A 168 -13.73 -7.92 -2.94
CA ASN A 168 -13.63 -6.68 -3.71
C ASN A 168 -13.30 -6.96 -5.19
N HIS A 169 -12.33 -7.82 -5.45
CA HIS A 169 -11.99 -8.20 -6.84
C HIS A 169 -13.13 -8.94 -7.55
N LEU A 170 -13.94 -9.74 -6.84
CA LEU A 170 -15.15 -10.35 -7.42
C LEU A 170 -16.19 -9.29 -7.81
N ILE A 171 -16.40 -8.28 -6.96
CA ILE A 171 -17.29 -7.16 -7.25
C ILE A 171 -16.81 -6.43 -8.51
N ASP A 172 -15.52 -6.10 -8.60
CA ASP A 172 -14.94 -5.41 -9.75
C ASP A 172 -15.02 -6.25 -11.02
N LEU A 173 -14.77 -7.57 -10.92
CA LEU A 173 -14.88 -8.51 -12.02
C LEU A 173 -16.31 -8.59 -12.57
N TYR A 174 -17.32 -8.70 -11.70
CA TYR A 174 -18.71 -8.76 -12.11
C TYR A 174 -19.20 -7.44 -12.71
N ARG A 175 -18.72 -6.30 -12.18
CA ARG A 175 -18.99 -4.98 -12.75
C ARG A 175 -18.39 -4.86 -14.16
N LYS A 176 -17.13 -5.25 -14.33
CA LYS A 176 -16.41 -5.22 -15.60
C LYS A 176 -17.01 -6.15 -16.67
N THR A 177 -17.52 -7.30 -16.25
CA THR A 177 -18.11 -8.29 -17.15
C THR A 177 -19.63 -8.12 -17.35
N GLY A 178 -20.25 -7.11 -16.73
CA GLY A 178 -21.68 -6.84 -16.85
C GLY A 178 -22.59 -7.92 -16.22
N ARG A 179 -22.06 -8.73 -15.30
CA ARG A 179 -22.81 -9.82 -14.65
C ARG A 179 -23.60 -9.27 -13.44
N THR A 180 -24.60 -8.41 -13.70
CA THR A 180 -25.32 -7.63 -12.69
C THR A 180 -25.96 -8.49 -11.60
N ASP A 181 -26.53 -9.64 -11.93
CA ASP A 181 -27.13 -10.52 -10.92
C ASP A 181 -26.09 -11.05 -9.92
N ARG A 182 -24.92 -11.46 -10.40
CA ARG A 182 -23.80 -11.91 -9.53
C ARG A 182 -23.22 -10.73 -8.72
N LEU A 183 -23.13 -9.56 -9.34
CA LEU A 183 -22.70 -8.33 -8.67
C LEU A 183 -23.59 -8.00 -7.48
N MET A 184 -24.92 -8.01 -7.67
CA MET A 184 -25.87 -7.72 -6.58
C MET A 184 -25.77 -8.73 -5.43
N VAL A 185 -25.58 -10.01 -5.73
CA VAL A 185 -25.40 -11.06 -4.73
C VAL A 185 -24.10 -10.85 -3.95
N GLU A 186 -23.00 -10.53 -4.64
CA GLU A 186 -21.72 -10.33 -3.99
C GLU A 186 -21.68 -9.05 -3.16
N LEU A 187 -22.26 -7.95 -3.64
CA LEU A 187 -22.46 -6.71 -2.88
C LEU A 187 -23.26 -6.96 -1.59
N ALA A 188 -24.38 -7.71 -1.69
CA ALA A 188 -25.19 -8.02 -0.51
C ALA A 188 -24.40 -8.84 0.53
N ARG A 189 -23.62 -9.81 0.07
CA ARG A 189 -22.76 -10.63 0.93
C ARG A 189 -21.65 -9.79 1.58
N PHE A 190 -21.02 -8.90 0.80
CA PHE A 190 -19.99 -8.01 1.27
C PHE A 190 -20.48 -7.08 2.37
N VAL A 191 -21.65 -6.45 2.17
CA VAL A 191 -22.30 -5.58 3.16
C VAL A 191 -22.63 -6.34 4.44
N ALA A 192 -23.15 -7.57 4.31
CA ALA A 192 -23.49 -8.39 5.46
C ALA A 192 -22.28 -8.80 6.29
N ARG A 193 -21.16 -9.15 5.63
CA ARG A 193 -19.94 -9.67 6.26
C ARG A 193 -19.08 -8.58 6.86
N TYR A 194 -18.94 -7.43 6.20
CA TYR A 194 -18.02 -6.35 6.57
C TYR A 194 -18.73 -5.10 7.09
N ARG A 195 -19.82 -5.29 7.86
CA ARG A 195 -20.61 -4.21 8.46
C ARG A 195 -19.72 -3.25 9.23
N GLY A 196 -19.93 -1.94 9.02
CA GLY A 196 -19.16 -0.89 9.69
C GLY A 196 -17.88 -0.47 8.98
N SER A 197 -17.45 -1.17 7.92
CA SER A 197 -16.33 -0.70 7.11
C SER A 197 -16.77 0.40 6.13
N PRO A 198 -15.89 1.36 5.80
CA PRO A 198 -16.19 2.38 4.78
C PRO A 198 -16.55 1.78 3.41
N GLN A 199 -15.90 0.65 3.06
CA GLN A 199 -16.15 -0.09 1.82
C GLN A 199 -17.56 -0.68 1.80
N ALA A 200 -18.06 -1.22 2.93
CA ALA A 200 -19.42 -1.74 3.01
C ALA A 200 -20.46 -0.65 2.83
N ALA A 201 -20.20 0.58 3.27
CA ALA A 201 -21.10 1.70 3.04
C ALA A 201 -21.21 2.07 1.56
N GLY A 202 -20.09 1.99 0.80
CA GLY A 202 -20.07 2.17 -0.65
C GLY A 202 -20.85 1.06 -1.37
N ALA A 203 -20.57 -0.19 -1.03
CA ALA A 203 -21.24 -1.37 -1.58
C ALA A 203 -22.75 -1.36 -1.32
N ALA A 204 -23.19 -0.87 -0.15
CA ALA A 204 -24.62 -0.77 0.18
C ALA A 204 -25.35 0.27 -0.71
N ARG A 205 -24.71 1.39 -1.02
CA ARG A 205 -25.25 2.40 -1.94
C ARG A 205 -25.40 1.85 -3.35
N GLU A 206 -24.34 1.26 -3.88
CA GLU A 206 -24.35 0.65 -5.20
C GLU A 206 -25.42 -0.46 -5.32
N LEU A 207 -25.52 -1.33 -4.30
CA LEU A 207 -26.57 -2.35 -4.27
C LEU A 207 -27.99 -1.76 -4.29
N LYS A 208 -28.20 -0.64 -3.63
CA LYS A 208 -29.49 0.05 -3.62
C LYS A 208 -29.83 0.61 -5.02
N GLU A 209 -28.86 1.27 -5.66
CA GLU A 209 -29.00 1.82 -7.01
C GLU A 209 -29.35 0.72 -8.03
N LEU A 210 -28.60 -0.38 -8.03
CA LEU A 210 -28.86 -1.51 -8.91
C LEU A 210 -30.23 -2.15 -8.71
N LYS A 211 -30.74 -2.20 -7.48
CA LYS A 211 -32.11 -2.68 -7.18
C LYS A 211 -33.18 -1.73 -7.71
N GLU A 212 -32.98 -0.43 -7.58
CA GLU A 212 -33.89 0.59 -8.10
C GLU A 212 -33.97 0.57 -9.63
N GLU A 213 -32.80 0.45 -10.30
CA GLU A 213 -32.72 0.30 -11.75
C GLU A 213 -33.45 -0.96 -12.24
N ARG A 214 -33.25 -2.08 -11.55
CA ARG A 214 -33.94 -3.34 -11.88
C ARG A 214 -35.44 -3.21 -11.74
N SER A 215 -35.98 -2.68 -10.64
CA SER A 215 -37.39 -2.50 -10.41
C SER A 215 -38.05 -1.60 -11.45
N THR A 216 -37.36 -0.54 -11.85
CA THR A 216 -37.80 0.38 -12.90
C THR A 216 -37.85 -0.29 -14.26
N SER A 217 -36.84 -1.14 -14.57
CA SER A 217 -36.80 -1.88 -15.83
C SER A 217 -37.90 -2.96 -15.93
N GLU A 218 -38.18 -3.64 -14.83
CA GLU A 218 -39.26 -4.64 -14.74
C GLU A 218 -40.64 -3.99 -14.87
N SER A 219 -40.88 -2.84 -14.23
CA SER A 219 -42.12 -2.07 -14.35
C SER A 219 -42.40 -1.59 -15.79
N ARG A 220 -41.35 -1.26 -16.55
CA ARG A 220 -41.47 -0.86 -17.97
C ARG A 220 -41.75 -2.04 -18.92
N ARG A 221 -41.39 -3.26 -18.52
CA ARG A 221 -41.61 -4.46 -19.34
C ARG A 221 -42.93 -5.15 -19.15
N SER A 222 -43.71 -4.77 -18.11
CA SER A 222 -45.05 -5.28 -17.82
C SER A 222 -46.10 -4.20 -18.14
N PRO A 223 -46.38 -3.86 -19.41
CA PRO A 223 -47.58 -3.07 -19.73
C PRO A 223 -48.77 -3.99 -19.59
N THR A 224 -49.68 -3.66 -18.68
CA THR A 224 -51.05 -4.21 -18.58
C THR A 224 -51.80 -4.04 -19.86
#